data_273c9af1627c94dc118aaa4c34c115a7
#
_entry.id   273c9af1627c94dc118aaa4c34c115a7
#
_cell.length_a   1.000
_cell.length_b   1.000
_cell.length_c   1.000
_cell.angle_alpha   90.00
_cell.angle_beta   90.00
_cell.angle_gamma   90.00
#
_symmetry.space_group_name_H-M   'P 1'
#
loop_
_entity.id
_entity.type
_entity.pdbx_description
1 polymer ?
#
loop_
_entity_poly.entity_id
_entity_poly.type
_entity_poly.pdbx_seq_one_letter_code
_entity_poly.pdbx_strand_id
1 'polypeptide(L)'
;MITEKHYWKCIYTWIKYLNYHVVHKNQETNEVWLANQRKRSIVIFKYGANSTQEVRFDKSRIQENQQDISTFLGFEPNNYELFIFTDKHFTDENLNENHPVKFKVKIIREVDHMERLLPNVFIKQLYKRNTKQTKGYYKQRALNTNPIEKHMLKFSPVTYALIILNVVIWLFMVLFLNRSSDLKLLDVGGLVHFNVVHGEWYRLITSIFL
;
A
#
# COMPACT_ATOMS: atom_id res chain seq x y z
N MET A 1 -6.78 -4.18 -27.92
CA MET A 1 -7.33 -2.94 -27.36
C MET A 1 -7.13 -2.94 -25.83
N ILE A 2 -6.57 -1.88 -25.31
CA ILE A 2 -6.33 -1.73 -23.86
C ILE A 2 -7.60 -1.19 -23.21
N THR A 3 -8.04 -1.86 -22.15
CA THR A 3 -9.20 -1.44 -21.37
C THR A 3 -8.75 -0.87 -20.01
N GLU A 4 -9.58 -0.05 -19.42
CA GLU A 4 -9.33 0.49 -18.07
C GLU A 4 -9.16 -0.63 -17.01
N LYS A 5 -9.71 -1.83 -17.26
CA LYS A 5 -9.46 -3.02 -16.44
C LYS A 5 -7.97 -3.40 -16.43
N HIS A 6 -7.32 -3.38 -17.59
CA HIS A 6 -5.89 -3.71 -17.71
C HIS A 6 -5.02 -2.67 -17.00
N TYR A 7 -5.37 -1.40 -17.11
CA TYR A 7 -4.73 -0.30 -16.39
C TYR A 7 -4.75 -0.53 -14.87
N TRP A 8 -5.94 -0.72 -14.28
CA TRP A 8 -6.06 -0.96 -12.85
C TRP A 8 -5.42 -2.27 -12.38
N LYS A 9 -5.46 -3.29 -13.21
CA LYS A 9 -4.78 -4.56 -12.94
C LYS A 9 -3.26 -4.39 -12.89
N CYS A 10 -2.69 -3.58 -13.78
CA CYS A 10 -1.26 -3.25 -13.78
C CYS A 10 -0.87 -2.51 -12.48
N ILE A 11 -1.59 -1.44 -12.13
CA ILE A 11 -1.38 -0.69 -10.88
C ILE A 11 -1.46 -1.61 -9.65
N TYR A 12 -2.49 -2.44 -9.56
CA TYR A 12 -2.64 -3.41 -8.47
C TYR A 12 -1.46 -4.38 -8.39
N THR A 13 -0.95 -4.85 -9.52
CA THR A 13 0.21 -5.74 -9.58
C THR A 13 1.48 -5.06 -9.04
N TRP A 14 1.70 -3.80 -9.39
CA TRP A 14 2.82 -3.00 -8.88
C TRP A 14 2.73 -2.79 -7.36
N ILE A 15 1.55 -2.50 -6.85
CA ILE A 15 1.34 -2.32 -5.40
C ILE A 15 1.55 -3.64 -4.66
N LYS A 16 0.93 -4.72 -5.14
CA LYS A 16 0.91 -6.00 -4.43
C LYS A 16 2.25 -6.73 -4.45
N TYR A 17 2.94 -6.74 -5.59
CA TYR A 17 4.11 -7.59 -5.79
C TYR A 17 5.44 -6.85 -5.86
N LEU A 18 5.42 -5.56 -6.20
CA LEU A 18 6.62 -4.73 -6.33
C LEU A 18 6.82 -3.76 -5.16
N ASN A 19 5.92 -3.80 -4.18
CA ASN A 19 5.97 -2.98 -2.97
C ASN A 19 5.93 -1.48 -3.21
N TYR A 20 5.16 -1.07 -4.23
CA TYR A 20 4.82 0.34 -4.45
C TYR A 20 3.56 0.70 -3.67
N HIS A 21 3.42 1.96 -3.30
CA HIS A 21 2.22 2.51 -2.66
C HIS A 21 1.72 3.73 -3.42
N VAL A 22 0.42 3.97 -3.37
CA VAL A 22 -0.21 5.14 -4.01
C VAL A 22 0.14 6.38 -3.19
N VAL A 23 0.72 7.38 -3.82
CA VAL A 23 1.05 8.67 -3.20
C VAL A 23 0.15 9.78 -3.69
N HIS A 24 -0.29 9.73 -4.95
CA HIS A 24 -1.17 10.72 -5.53
C HIS A 24 -2.11 10.09 -6.55
N LYS A 25 -3.34 10.61 -6.62
CA LYS A 25 -4.33 10.23 -7.62
C LYS A 25 -5.05 11.49 -8.11
N ASN A 26 -4.96 11.73 -9.40
CA ASN A 26 -5.76 12.75 -10.06
C ASN A 26 -6.87 12.07 -10.88
N GLN A 27 -8.13 12.43 -10.63
CA GLN A 27 -9.28 11.86 -11.34
C GLN A 27 -9.52 12.55 -12.68
N GLU A 28 -9.20 13.82 -12.81
CA GLU A 28 -9.39 14.60 -14.04
C GLU A 28 -8.44 14.15 -15.14
N THR A 29 -7.18 13.94 -14.80
CA THR A 29 -6.15 13.50 -15.74
C THR A 29 -6.00 11.97 -15.82
N ASN A 30 -6.80 11.21 -15.04
CA ASN A 30 -6.69 9.76 -14.90
C ASN A 30 -5.25 9.29 -14.59
N GLU A 31 -4.58 10.03 -13.72
CA GLU A 31 -3.22 9.73 -13.27
C GLU A 31 -3.22 9.07 -11.88
N VAL A 32 -2.35 8.08 -11.73
CA VAL A 32 -2.05 7.46 -10.43
C VAL A 32 -0.54 7.38 -10.27
N TRP A 33 -0.05 7.97 -9.19
CA TRP A 33 1.36 8.01 -8.84
C TRP A 33 1.68 6.98 -7.78
N LEU A 34 2.64 6.14 -8.07
CA LEU A 34 3.15 5.13 -7.17
C LEU A 34 4.59 5.44 -6.79
N ALA A 35 4.92 5.33 -5.51
CA ALA A 35 6.27 5.50 -5.02
C ALA A 35 6.79 4.25 -4.33
N ASN A 36 8.10 4.03 -4.43
CA ASN A 36 8.82 3.02 -3.68
C ASN A 36 10.06 3.66 -3.05
N GLN A 37 10.01 3.91 -1.75
CA GLN A 37 11.07 4.57 -1.00
C GLN A 37 12.38 3.75 -1.02
N ARG A 38 12.31 2.42 -0.91
CA ARG A 38 13.52 1.57 -0.91
C ARG A 38 14.27 1.62 -2.24
N LYS A 39 13.56 1.72 -3.35
CA LYS A 39 14.13 1.83 -4.70
C LYS A 39 14.36 3.27 -5.13
N ARG A 40 13.97 4.25 -4.32
CA ARG A 40 13.97 5.67 -4.68
C ARG A 40 13.39 5.91 -6.07
N SER A 41 12.22 5.32 -6.35
CA SER A 41 11.61 5.37 -7.68
C SER A 41 10.14 5.75 -7.61
N ILE A 42 9.73 6.54 -8.59
CA ILE A 42 8.33 6.92 -8.83
C ILE A 42 7.90 6.30 -10.15
N VAL A 43 6.67 5.79 -10.15
CA VAL A 43 6.01 5.29 -11.35
C VAL A 43 4.66 5.96 -11.47
N ILE A 44 4.45 6.59 -12.61
CA ILE A 44 3.23 7.35 -12.92
C ILE A 44 2.47 6.57 -13.98
N PHE A 45 1.24 6.25 -13.68
CA PHE A 45 0.32 5.60 -14.61
C PHE A 45 -0.70 6.62 -15.09
N LYS A 46 -0.81 6.78 -16.40
CA LYS A 46 -1.80 7.65 -17.05
C LYS A 46 -2.64 6.86 -18.05
N TYR A 47 -3.94 7.07 -18.03
CA TYR A 47 -4.87 6.42 -18.96
C TYR A 47 -5.55 7.45 -19.85
N GLY A 48 -5.49 7.26 -21.17
CA GLY A 48 -6.21 8.07 -22.16
C GLY A 48 -5.47 9.31 -22.67
N ALA A 49 -4.12 9.29 -22.75
CA ALA A 49 -3.39 10.38 -23.40
C ALA A 49 -3.78 10.54 -24.87
N ASN A 50 -3.94 11.79 -25.30
CA ASN A 50 -4.49 12.14 -26.61
C ASN A 50 -3.45 12.57 -27.66
N SER A 51 -2.28 13.06 -27.22
CA SER A 51 -1.24 13.55 -28.13
C SER A 51 0.17 13.42 -27.55
N THR A 52 1.18 13.45 -28.42
CA THR A 52 2.60 13.51 -28.02
C THR A 52 2.92 14.78 -27.25
N GLN A 53 2.24 15.89 -27.56
CA GLN A 53 2.42 17.17 -26.85
C GLN A 53 1.97 17.07 -25.40
N GLU A 54 0.86 16.39 -25.12
CA GLU A 54 0.38 16.12 -23.75
C GLU A 54 1.41 15.34 -22.96
N VAL A 55 2.02 14.34 -23.56
CA VAL A 55 3.09 13.53 -22.94
C VAL A 55 4.33 14.36 -22.63
N ARG A 56 4.73 15.24 -23.56
CA ARG A 56 5.86 16.16 -23.33
C ARG A 56 5.55 17.15 -22.21
N PHE A 57 4.34 17.69 -22.19
CA PHE A 57 3.90 18.59 -21.11
C PHE A 57 3.95 17.91 -19.75
N ASP A 58 3.43 16.69 -19.63
CA ASP A 58 3.48 15.92 -18.40
C ASP A 58 4.93 15.67 -17.95
N LYS A 59 5.82 15.34 -18.90
CA LYS A 59 7.25 15.16 -18.63
C LYS A 59 7.87 16.45 -18.07
N SER A 60 7.66 17.60 -18.74
CA SER A 60 8.18 18.89 -18.28
C SER A 60 7.65 19.27 -16.92
N ARG A 61 6.34 19.14 -16.72
CA ARG A 61 5.69 19.40 -15.42
C ARG A 61 6.31 18.60 -14.28
N ILE A 62 6.59 17.30 -14.48
CA ILE A 62 7.21 16.45 -13.46
C ILE A 62 8.66 16.87 -13.22
N GLN A 63 9.40 17.23 -14.27
CA GLN A 63 10.78 17.67 -14.18
C GLN A 63 10.92 19.01 -13.47
N GLU A 64 10.04 19.96 -13.72
CA GLU A 64 10.04 21.28 -13.08
C GLU A 64 9.70 21.19 -11.57
N ASN A 65 8.82 20.26 -11.19
CA ASN A 65 8.36 20.11 -9.81
C ASN A 65 9.11 19.02 -9.02
N GLN A 66 10.30 18.60 -9.45
CA GLN A 66 11.05 17.51 -8.78
C GLN A 66 11.35 17.81 -7.30
N GLN A 67 11.65 19.06 -6.99
CA GLN A 67 11.98 19.51 -5.64
C GLN A 67 10.76 19.40 -4.72
N ASP A 68 9.59 19.84 -5.18
CA ASP A 68 8.33 19.74 -4.44
C ASP A 68 7.90 18.28 -4.26
N ILE A 69 8.08 17.45 -5.29
CA ILE A 69 7.80 16.02 -5.24
C ILE A 69 8.71 15.33 -4.20
N SER A 70 10.00 15.66 -4.16
CA SER A 70 10.94 15.06 -3.20
C SER A 70 10.61 15.47 -1.76
N THR A 71 10.24 16.73 -1.55
CA THR A 71 9.79 17.26 -0.25
C THR A 71 8.51 16.57 0.21
N PHE A 72 7.55 16.42 -0.68
CA PHE A 72 6.28 15.73 -0.38
C PHE A 72 6.48 14.24 -0.03
N LEU A 73 7.39 13.56 -0.73
CA LEU A 73 7.66 12.13 -0.52
C LEU A 73 8.59 11.85 0.67
N GLY A 74 9.36 12.83 1.14
CA GLY A 74 10.38 12.67 2.17
C GLY A 74 11.62 11.88 1.70
N PHE A 75 11.79 11.72 0.38
CA PHE A 75 12.99 11.14 -0.22
C PHE A 75 13.20 11.66 -1.65
N GLU A 76 14.43 11.66 -2.11
CA GLU A 76 14.79 12.09 -3.45
C GLU A 76 14.72 10.90 -4.43
N PRO A 77 13.81 10.94 -5.43
CA PRO A 77 13.69 9.87 -6.41
C PRO A 77 14.80 9.91 -7.45
N ASN A 78 15.44 8.77 -7.70
CA ASN A 78 16.49 8.63 -8.72
C ASN A 78 15.94 8.23 -10.08
N ASN A 79 14.73 7.62 -10.12
CA ASN A 79 14.10 7.12 -11.33
C ASN A 79 12.63 7.55 -11.39
N TYR A 80 12.24 8.08 -12.53
CA TYR A 80 10.86 8.36 -12.89
C TYR A 80 10.46 7.50 -14.09
N GLU A 81 9.36 6.77 -13.98
CA GLU A 81 8.81 6.00 -15.09
C GLU A 81 7.37 6.46 -15.34
N LEU A 82 7.06 6.91 -16.54
CA LEU A 82 5.72 7.30 -16.97
C LEU A 82 5.16 6.23 -17.91
N PHE A 83 4.10 5.57 -17.47
CA PHE A 83 3.38 4.55 -18.24
C PHE A 83 2.08 5.13 -18.76
N ILE A 84 1.98 5.22 -20.09
CA ILE A 84 0.83 5.79 -20.78
C ILE A 84 0.05 4.68 -21.44
N PHE A 85 -1.20 4.52 -21.04
CA PHE A 85 -2.14 3.55 -21.61
C PHE A 85 -3.03 4.27 -22.60
N THR A 86 -2.87 4.00 -23.89
CA THR A 86 -3.62 4.67 -24.96
C THR A 86 -3.82 3.76 -26.16
N ASP A 87 -4.91 3.95 -26.87
CA ASP A 87 -5.18 3.29 -28.16
C ASP A 87 -4.62 4.08 -29.35
N LYS A 88 -4.16 5.33 -29.09
CA LYS A 88 -3.69 6.22 -30.17
C LYS A 88 -2.24 5.94 -30.54
N HIS A 89 -1.92 6.11 -31.82
CA HIS A 89 -0.56 6.02 -32.33
C HIS A 89 0.14 7.37 -32.15
N PHE A 90 1.19 7.38 -31.35
CA PHE A 90 2.13 8.50 -31.23
C PHE A 90 3.47 8.08 -31.81
N THR A 91 4.19 9.01 -32.39
CA THR A 91 5.60 8.84 -32.72
C THR A 91 6.42 8.91 -31.43
N ASP A 92 7.14 7.84 -31.11
CA ASP A 92 7.98 7.72 -29.90
C ASP A 92 9.28 8.53 -30.00
N GLU A 93 9.48 9.28 -31.11
CA GLU A 93 10.67 10.05 -31.36
C GLU A 93 10.86 11.14 -30.29
N ASN A 94 12.02 11.11 -29.65
CA ASN A 94 12.51 12.11 -28.69
C ASN A 94 11.78 12.22 -27.32
N LEU A 95 11.04 11.22 -26.88
CA LEU A 95 10.44 11.23 -25.53
C LEU A 95 11.47 10.90 -24.43
N ASN A 96 12.54 10.19 -24.77
CA ASN A 96 13.60 9.77 -23.84
C ASN A 96 14.89 10.58 -24.05
N GLU A 97 14.86 11.88 -23.77
CA GLU A 97 16.06 12.71 -23.78
C GLU A 97 16.95 12.47 -22.54
N ASN A 98 18.27 12.61 -22.68
CA ASN A 98 19.23 12.47 -21.60
C ASN A 98 19.12 13.66 -20.64
N HIS A 99 18.42 13.47 -19.54
CA HIS A 99 18.39 14.39 -18.40
C HIS A 99 19.20 13.79 -17.24
N PRO A 100 19.71 14.60 -16.29
CA PRO A 100 20.45 14.11 -15.14
C PRO A 100 19.65 13.10 -14.30
N VAL A 101 18.32 13.18 -14.30
CA VAL A 101 17.44 12.20 -13.68
C VAL A 101 16.92 11.22 -14.74
N LYS A 102 17.02 9.92 -14.44
CA LYS A 102 16.54 8.87 -15.35
C LYS A 102 15.02 8.92 -15.48
N PHE A 103 14.55 9.59 -16.52
CA PHE A 103 13.14 9.67 -16.86
C PHE A 103 12.84 8.76 -18.05
N LYS A 104 11.96 7.78 -17.87
CA LYS A 104 11.56 6.82 -18.91
C LYS A 104 10.08 6.94 -19.19
N VAL A 105 9.74 7.17 -20.45
CA VAL A 105 8.35 7.13 -20.92
C VAL A 105 8.14 5.81 -21.67
N LYS A 106 7.06 5.11 -21.34
CA LYS A 106 6.65 3.87 -22.02
C LYS A 106 5.19 3.97 -22.40
N ILE A 107 4.93 3.88 -23.71
CA ILE A 107 3.58 3.90 -24.27
C ILE A 107 3.10 2.46 -24.45
N ILE A 108 1.92 2.18 -23.92
CA ILE A 108 1.31 0.86 -23.88
C ILE A 108 0.05 0.89 -24.73
N ARG A 109 0.07 0.19 -25.85
CA ARG A 109 -1.04 0.12 -26.81
C ARG A 109 -1.74 -1.24 -26.80
N GLU A 110 -1.01 -2.29 -26.45
CA GLU A 110 -1.47 -3.67 -26.49
C GLU A 110 -1.25 -4.37 -25.15
N VAL A 111 -2.07 -5.39 -24.92
CA VAL A 111 -1.99 -6.19 -23.67
C VAL A 111 -0.64 -6.89 -23.55
N ASP A 112 -0.05 -7.34 -24.67
CA ASP A 112 1.25 -8.04 -24.69
C ASP A 112 2.41 -7.11 -24.28
N HIS A 113 2.30 -5.82 -24.56
CA HIS A 113 3.27 -4.82 -24.09
C HIS A 113 3.27 -4.67 -22.58
N MET A 114 2.14 -4.91 -21.91
CA MET A 114 2.05 -4.83 -20.44
C MET A 114 2.94 -5.87 -19.74
N GLU A 115 3.10 -7.03 -20.33
CA GLU A 115 3.98 -8.08 -19.78
C GLU A 115 5.45 -7.65 -19.78
N ARG A 116 5.86 -6.82 -20.76
CA ARG A 116 7.22 -6.28 -20.85
C ARG A 116 7.52 -5.24 -19.79
N LEU A 117 6.48 -4.64 -19.17
CA LEU A 117 6.64 -3.67 -18.08
C LEU A 117 6.95 -4.35 -16.74
N LEU A 118 6.61 -5.63 -16.62
CA LEU A 118 6.79 -6.36 -15.37
C LEU A 118 8.22 -6.91 -15.32
N PRO A 119 8.99 -6.59 -14.26
CA PRO A 119 10.43 -6.84 -14.23
C PRO A 119 10.80 -8.32 -14.06
N ASN A 120 9.87 -9.17 -13.61
CA ASN A 120 10.16 -10.56 -13.26
C ASN A 120 9.18 -11.53 -13.94
N VAL A 121 9.70 -12.67 -14.42
CA VAL A 121 8.91 -13.77 -15.03
C VAL A 121 7.82 -14.28 -14.08
N PHE A 122 8.11 -14.40 -12.80
CA PHE A 122 7.14 -14.81 -11.78
C PHE A 122 5.96 -13.83 -11.68
N ILE A 123 6.23 -12.52 -11.69
CA ILE A 123 5.19 -11.50 -11.63
C ILE A 123 4.36 -11.50 -12.92
N LYS A 124 4.98 -11.76 -14.07
CA LYS A 124 4.27 -11.94 -15.35
C LYS A 124 3.28 -13.11 -15.28
N GLN A 125 3.68 -14.23 -14.73
CA GLN A 125 2.79 -15.39 -14.54
C GLN A 125 1.64 -15.06 -13.59
N LEU A 126 1.89 -14.38 -12.48
CA LEU A 126 0.85 -13.93 -11.54
C LEU A 126 -0.10 -12.93 -12.19
N TYR A 127 0.42 -12.04 -13.02
CA TYR A 127 -0.40 -11.12 -13.79
C TYR A 127 -1.32 -11.86 -14.75
N LYS A 128 -0.82 -12.88 -15.47
CA LYS A 128 -1.64 -13.73 -16.37
C LYS A 128 -2.73 -14.48 -15.62
N ARG A 129 -2.42 -15.07 -14.47
CA ARG A 129 -3.36 -15.84 -13.65
C ARG A 129 -4.57 -15.04 -13.15
N ASN A 130 -4.38 -13.77 -12.83
CA ASN A 130 -5.42 -12.90 -12.27
C ASN A 130 -6.33 -12.27 -13.34
N THR A 131 -6.94 -13.06 -14.22
CA THR A 131 -7.79 -12.54 -15.31
C THR A 131 -9.27 -12.43 -14.98
N LYS A 132 -9.77 -13.20 -14.01
CA LYS A 132 -11.19 -13.38 -13.73
C LYS A 132 -11.87 -12.21 -12.97
N GLN A 133 -11.10 -11.31 -12.38
CA GLN A 133 -11.63 -10.22 -11.54
C GLN A 133 -12.10 -9.01 -12.38
N THR A 134 -13.04 -8.24 -11.83
CA THR A 134 -13.60 -7.05 -12.48
C THR A 134 -12.67 -5.82 -12.33
N LYS A 135 -12.91 -4.78 -13.16
CA LYS A 135 -12.25 -3.46 -13.03
C LYS A 135 -12.40 -2.90 -11.61
N GLY A 136 -13.63 -2.94 -11.07
CA GLY A 136 -13.93 -2.43 -9.73
C GLY A 136 -13.09 -3.08 -8.63
N TYR A 137 -12.90 -4.39 -8.70
CA TYR A 137 -12.05 -5.13 -7.78
C TYR A 137 -10.61 -4.61 -7.76
N TYR A 138 -9.98 -4.48 -8.94
CA TYR A 138 -8.58 -4.00 -9.01
C TYR A 138 -8.45 -2.56 -8.54
N LYS A 139 -9.37 -1.67 -8.95
CA LYS A 139 -9.39 -0.26 -8.55
C LYS A 139 -9.53 -0.13 -7.03
N GLN A 140 -10.54 -0.77 -6.45
CA GLN A 140 -10.78 -0.73 -5.01
C GLN A 140 -9.59 -1.29 -4.23
N ARG A 141 -9.07 -2.43 -4.65
CA ARG A 141 -7.95 -3.09 -3.98
C ARG A 141 -6.65 -2.27 -4.08
N ALA A 142 -6.41 -1.60 -5.21
CA ALA A 142 -5.24 -0.72 -5.39
C ALA A 142 -5.34 0.53 -4.52
N LEU A 143 -6.52 1.13 -4.40
CA LEU A 143 -6.72 2.39 -3.66
C LEU A 143 -6.90 2.18 -2.16
N ASN A 144 -7.50 1.06 -1.74
CA ASN A 144 -7.71 0.74 -0.32
C ASN A 144 -6.51 0.04 0.32
N THR A 145 -5.40 -0.12 -0.41
CA THR A 145 -4.17 -0.63 0.21
C THR A 145 -3.52 0.49 1.01
N ASN A 146 -4.05 0.77 2.18
CA ASN A 146 -3.46 1.69 3.14
C ASN A 146 -2.10 1.12 3.56
N PRO A 147 -0.98 1.82 3.32
CA PRO A 147 0.34 1.34 3.74
C PRO A 147 0.41 1.13 5.25
N ILE A 148 -0.34 1.91 6.02
CA ILE A 148 -0.44 1.81 7.48
C ILE A 148 -1.07 0.46 7.89
N GLU A 149 -2.21 0.07 7.30
CA GLU A 149 -2.85 -1.23 7.61
C GLU A 149 -1.97 -2.42 7.25
N LYS A 150 -1.27 -2.35 6.10
CA LYS A 150 -0.37 -3.42 5.66
C LYS A 150 0.82 -3.59 6.59
N HIS A 151 1.35 -2.50 7.16
CA HIS A 151 2.41 -2.54 8.14
C HIS A 151 1.90 -2.96 9.53
N MET A 152 0.77 -2.46 9.97
CA MET A 152 0.18 -2.83 11.27
C MET A 152 -0.14 -4.32 11.35
N LEU A 153 -0.77 -4.90 10.33
CA LEU A 153 -1.09 -6.33 10.29
C LEU A 153 0.16 -7.22 10.23
N LYS A 154 1.26 -6.74 9.64
CA LYS A 154 2.48 -7.53 9.48
C LYS A 154 3.43 -7.48 10.69
N PHE A 155 3.36 -6.42 11.50
CA PHE A 155 4.35 -6.14 12.55
C PHE A 155 3.83 -6.19 13.99
N SER A 156 2.61 -6.68 14.23
CA SER A 156 2.09 -6.75 15.61
C SER A 156 1.63 -8.15 16.07
N PRO A 157 2.45 -9.21 15.94
CA PRO A 157 2.09 -10.52 16.51
C PRO A 157 1.93 -10.43 18.02
N VAL A 158 2.69 -9.56 18.69
CA VAL A 158 2.60 -9.30 20.14
C VAL A 158 1.26 -8.68 20.50
N THR A 159 0.76 -7.70 19.72
CA THR A 159 -0.55 -7.08 19.95
C THR A 159 -1.69 -8.09 19.83
N TYR A 160 -1.63 -8.96 18.82
CA TYR A 160 -2.62 -10.04 18.70
C TYR A 160 -2.55 -11.04 19.84
N ALA A 161 -1.34 -11.42 20.25
CA ALA A 161 -1.15 -12.31 21.39
C ALA A 161 -1.74 -11.70 22.69
N LEU A 162 -1.53 -10.41 22.93
CA LEU A 162 -2.11 -9.69 24.07
C LEU A 162 -3.64 -9.61 23.99
N ILE A 163 -4.20 -9.33 22.82
CA ILE A 163 -5.65 -9.31 22.62
C ILE A 163 -6.25 -10.70 22.90
N ILE A 164 -5.66 -11.75 22.34
CA ILE A 164 -6.12 -13.13 22.57
C ILE A 164 -6.02 -13.48 24.06
N LEU A 165 -4.93 -13.14 24.72
CA LEU A 165 -4.75 -13.37 26.15
C LEU A 165 -5.84 -12.68 26.97
N ASN A 166 -6.13 -11.41 26.69
CA ASN A 166 -7.21 -10.67 27.37
C ASN A 166 -8.57 -11.32 27.16
N VAL A 167 -8.89 -11.73 25.92
CA VAL A 167 -10.16 -12.41 25.60
C VAL A 167 -10.25 -13.76 26.33
N VAL A 168 -9.18 -14.52 26.41
CA VAL A 168 -9.15 -15.81 27.12
C VAL A 168 -9.36 -15.61 28.62
N ILE A 169 -8.69 -14.64 29.23
CA ILE A 169 -8.87 -14.32 30.66
C ILE A 169 -10.31 -13.87 30.94
N TRP A 170 -10.85 -12.99 30.08
CA TRP A 170 -12.24 -12.54 30.21
C TRP A 170 -13.24 -13.70 30.08
N LEU A 171 -13.07 -14.59 29.10
CA LEU A 171 -13.88 -15.80 28.97
C LEU A 171 -13.80 -16.70 30.17
N PHE A 172 -12.59 -16.91 30.72
CA PHE A 172 -12.38 -17.69 31.92
C PHE A 172 -13.15 -17.10 33.10
N MET A 173 -13.07 -15.78 33.31
CA MET A 173 -13.82 -15.10 34.38
C MET A 173 -15.33 -15.23 34.20
N VAL A 174 -15.84 -15.06 32.98
CA VAL A 174 -17.30 -15.18 32.72
C VAL A 174 -17.79 -16.60 32.96
N LEU A 175 -17.02 -17.63 32.57
CA LEU A 175 -17.44 -19.02 32.66
C LEU A 175 -17.26 -19.62 34.08
N PHE A 176 -16.19 -19.27 34.78
CA PHE A 176 -15.81 -19.93 36.04
C PHE A 176 -16.07 -19.09 37.31
N LEU A 177 -16.04 -17.78 37.20
CA LEU A 177 -16.20 -16.90 38.39
C LEU A 177 -17.61 -16.36 38.58
N ASN A 178 -18.61 -17.00 38.02
CA ASN A 178 -20.01 -16.68 38.19
C ASN A 178 -20.26 -15.23 38.68
N ARG A 179 -20.76 -14.38 37.85
CA ARG A 179 -20.94 -12.93 37.81
C ARG A 179 -21.40 -12.21 39.09
N SER A 180 -21.31 -12.81 40.28
CA SER A 180 -22.11 -12.38 41.43
C SER A 180 -21.38 -11.81 42.62
N SER A 181 -20.08 -11.58 42.58
CA SER A 181 -19.47 -10.80 43.69
C SER A 181 -18.13 -10.18 43.32
N ASP A 182 -18.08 -8.85 43.43
CA ASP A 182 -16.85 -8.03 43.33
C ASP A 182 -15.73 -8.52 44.23
N LEU A 183 -16.07 -9.17 45.35
CA LEU A 183 -15.15 -9.76 46.30
C LEU A 183 -14.31 -10.88 45.72
N LYS A 184 -14.86 -11.72 44.80
CA LYS A 184 -14.09 -12.78 44.15
C LYS A 184 -13.08 -12.24 43.11
N LEU A 185 -13.36 -11.10 42.53
CA LEU A 185 -12.43 -10.41 41.63
C LEU A 185 -11.18 -9.92 42.37
N LEU A 186 -11.37 -9.45 43.58
CA LEU A 186 -10.27 -9.02 44.47
C LEU A 186 -9.42 -10.21 44.89
N ASP A 187 -10.03 -11.38 45.16
CA ASP A 187 -9.32 -12.60 45.57
C ASP A 187 -8.49 -13.18 44.40
N VAL A 188 -8.99 -13.10 43.17
CA VAL A 188 -8.32 -13.67 41.98
C VAL A 188 -7.15 -12.82 41.50
N GLY A 189 -7.04 -11.56 41.90
CA GLY A 189 -5.91 -10.73 41.51
C GLY A 189 -6.21 -9.26 41.30
N GLY A 190 -7.38 -8.78 41.75
CA GLY A 190 -7.72 -7.36 41.73
C GLY A 190 -6.73 -6.54 42.54
N LEU A 191 -6.57 -5.27 42.13
CA LEU A 191 -5.61 -4.37 42.78
C LEU A 191 -6.11 -3.93 44.18
N VAL A 192 -5.45 -4.41 45.23
CA VAL A 192 -5.67 -3.98 46.62
C VAL A 192 -4.36 -3.43 47.15
N HIS A 193 -4.35 -2.17 47.57
CA HIS A 193 -3.14 -1.48 48.04
C HIS A 193 -2.45 -2.24 49.17
N PHE A 194 -3.20 -2.74 50.12
CA PHE A 194 -2.68 -3.50 51.27
C PHE A 194 -1.87 -4.74 50.84
N ASN A 195 -2.39 -5.52 49.89
CA ASN A 195 -1.74 -6.75 49.45
C ASN A 195 -0.46 -6.47 48.65
N VAL A 196 -0.43 -5.39 47.85
CA VAL A 196 0.77 -4.99 47.11
C VAL A 196 1.91 -4.59 48.02
N VAL A 197 1.62 -3.86 49.11
CA VAL A 197 2.61 -3.44 50.10
C VAL A 197 3.14 -4.66 50.90
N HIS A 198 2.34 -5.71 51.05
CA HIS A 198 2.74 -6.94 51.74
C HIS A 198 3.40 -8.00 50.83
N GLY A 199 3.81 -7.61 49.62
CA GLY A 199 4.62 -8.46 48.73
C GLY A 199 3.89 -9.08 47.54
N GLU A 200 2.58 -8.85 47.36
CA GLU A 200 1.81 -9.35 46.23
C GLU A 200 1.88 -8.39 45.03
N TRP A 201 3.10 -7.97 44.67
CA TRP A 201 3.36 -7.01 43.57
C TRP A 201 2.86 -7.49 42.22
N TYR A 202 2.71 -8.83 42.00
CA TYR A 202 2.16 -9.40 40.77
C TYR A 202 0.74 -8.91 40.45
N ARG A 203 -0.01 -8.45 41.47
CA ARG A 203 -1.35 -7.87 41.33
C ARG A 203 -1.36 -6.58 40.50
N LEU A 204 -0.25 -5.86 40.44
CA LEU A 204 -0.11 -4.71 39.56
C LEU A 204 -0.22 -5.11 38.07
N ILE A 205 0.28 -6.30 37.76
CA ILE A 205 0.24 -6.83 36.40
C ILE A 205 -1.10 -7.49 36.12
N THR A 206 -1.60 -8.33 37.06
CA THR A 206 -2.86 -9.05 36.84
C THR A 206 -4.07 -8.14 36.78
N SER A 207 -4.07 -7.02 37.51
CA SER A 207 -5.15 -6.03 37.47
C SER A 207 -5.33 -5.33 36.10
N ILE A 208 -4.31 -5.36 35.24
CA ILE A 208 -4.41 -4.82 33.89
C ILE A 208 -5.30 -5.71 32.99
N PHE A 209 -5.42 -6.99 33.36
CA PHE A 209 -6.16 -7.99 32.58
C PHE A 209 -7.54 -8.34 33.21
N LEU A 210 -7.84 -7.87 34.41
CA LEU A 210 -9.11 -8.03 35.08
C LEU A 210 -10.01 -6.83 34.90
#